data_016ff4f5cb1059dd8315d257bf770e46
#
_entry.id   016ff4f5cb1059dd8315d257bf770e46
#
_cell.length_a   1.000
_cell.length_b   1.000
_cell.length_c   1.000
_cell.angle_alpha   90.00
_cell.angle_beta   90.00
_cell.angle_gamma   90.00
#
_symmetry.space_group_name_H-M   'P 1'
#
loop_
_entity.id
_entity.type
_entity.pdbx_description
1 polymer ?
#
loop_
_entity_poly.entity_id
_entity_poly.type
_entity_poly.pdbx_seq_one_letter_code
_entity_poly.pdbx_strand_id
1 'polypeptide(L)'
;MKLKPEELRLYAVTDRAWTEGTEGVCRQVEAAVRGGATFVQLREKHLEHDEFLAEARAVAALCRALGVKCVINDDVDIAVESGADGVHVGQEDLEASLARERLGPGKIIGVSAHNAAEARRAEAAGADYIGSGAAFATSTKETAAPIGPEGLRAVVEAAARELSELAGRL
;
A
#
# COMPACT_ATOMS: atom_id res chain seq x y z
N MET A 1 10.18 -7.90 9.05
CA MET A 1 11.30 -7.27 8.25
C MET A 1 10.95 -5.79 8.14
N LYS A 2 11.82 -4.89 8.58
CA LYS A 2 11.48 -3.46 8.58
C LYS A 2 11.61 -2.92 7.15
N LEU A 3 10.55 -2.29 6.64
CA LEU A 3 10.55 -1.62 5.34
C LEU A 3 11.55 -0.46 5.36
N LYS A 4 12.35 -0.33 4.29
CA LYS A 4 13.33 0.75 4.19
C LYS A 4 12.74 1.93 3.41
N PRO A 5 13.07 3.19 3.75
CA PRO A 5 12.56 4.37 3.04
C PRO A 5 12.84 4.33 1.52
N GLU A 6 13.97 3.75 1.12
CA GLU A 6 14.35 3.63 -0.29
C GLU A 6 13.40 2.74 -1.08
N GLU A 7 12.77 1.76 -0.42
CA GLU A 7 11.80 0.85 -1.06
C GLU A 7 10.48 1.58 -1.39
N LEU A 8 10.18 2.70 -0.72
CA LEU A 8 8.98 3.52 -0.98
C LEU A 8 9.25 4.76 -1.86
N ARG A 9 10.44 4.89 -2.47
CA ARG A 9 10.82 6.09 -3.22
C ARG A 9 9.93 6.38 -4.42
N LEU A 10 9.54 5.34 -5.16
CA LEU A 10 8.60 5.44 -6.27
C LEU A 10 7.61 4.28 -6.18
N TYR A 11 6.41 4.61 -5.75
CA TYR A 11 5.34 3.67 -5.46
C TYR A 11 4.36 3.63 -6.64
N ALA A 12 4.29 2.51 -7.34
CA ALA A 12 3.36 2.29 -8.45
C ALA A 12 2.09 1.59 -7.97
N VAL A 13 0.94 2.09 -8.37
CA VAL A 13 -0.37 1.45 -8.16
C VAL A 13 -0.91 1.03 -9.52
N THR A 14 -1.30 -0.23 -9.67
CA THR A 14 -1.89 -0.72 -10.92
C THR A 14 -3.28 -0.12 -11.15
N ASP A 15 -3.63 0.07 -12.41
CA ASP A 15 -4.96 0.50 -12.83
C ASP A 15 -5.40 -0.30 -14.05
N ARG A 16 -6.45 -1.11 -13.89
CA ARG A 16 -7.01 -1.94 -14.96
C ARG A 16 -7.61 -1.13 -16.11
N ALA A 17 -7.97 0.13 -15.88
CA ALA A 17 -8.48 1.00 -16.94
C ALA A 17 -7.50 1.17 -18.12
N TRP A 18 -6.21 0.90 -17.91
CA TRP A 18 -5.15 1.05 -18.91
C TRP A 18 -4.66 -0.28 -19.50
N THR A 19 -5.26 -1.41 -19.12
CA THR A 19 -4.77 -2.72 -19.54
C THR A 19 -5.89 -3.75 -19.57
N GLU A 20 -5.67 -4.85 -20.32
CA GLU A 20 -6.59 -5.97 -20.38
C GLU A 20 -5.97 -7.24 -19.80
N GLY A 21 -6.73 -7.89 -18.92
CA GLY A 21 -6.37 -9.17 -18.31
C GLY A 21 -5.08 -9.14 -17.48
N THR A 22 -4.81 -10.24 -16.83
CA THR A 22 -3.63 -10.43 -15.96
C THR A 22 -2.31 -10.17 -16.69
N GLU A 23 -2.20 -10.58 -17.95
CA GLU A 23 -0.98 -10.34 -18.75
C GLU A 23 -0.74 -8.85 -18.96
N GLY A 24 -1.81 -8.07 -19.20
CA GLY A 24 -1.73 -6.62 -19.35
C GLY A 24 -1.26 -5.96 -18.05
N VAL A 25 -1.79 -6.37 -16.89
CA VAL A 25 -1.36 -5.89 -15.57
C VAL A 25 0.11 -6.24 -15.32
N CYS A 26 0.54 -7.45 -15.65
CA CYS A 26 1.95 -7.84 -15.52
C CYS A 26 2.87 -6.98 -16.40
N ARG A 27 2.49 -6.69 -17.66
CA ARG A 27 3.25 -5.77 -18.52
C ARG A 27 3.32 -4.35 -17.95
N GLN A 28 2.23 -3.84 -17.37
CA GLN A 28 2.18 -2.55 -16.70
C GLN A 28 3.18 -2.51 -15.52
N VAL A 29 3.17 -3.53 -14.67
CA VAL A 29 4.10 -3.67 -13.54
C VAL A 29 5.56 -3.73 -14.01
N GLU A 30 5.85 -4.57 -15.01
CA GLU A 30 7.20 -4.69 -15.56
C GLU A 30 7.71 -3.37 -16.12
N ALA A 31 6.87 -2.64 -16.87
CA ALA A 31 7.22 -1.34 -17.42
C ALA A 31 7.46 -0.30 -16.32
N ALA A 32 6.62 -0.27 -15.27
CA ALA A 32 6.79 0.62 -14.13
C ALA A 32 8.11 0.36 -13.39
N VAL A 33 8.44 -0.91 -13.11
CA VAL A 33 9.69 -1.29 -12.42
C VAL A 33 10.91 -0.96 -13.29
N ARG A 34 10.87 -1.24 -14.58
CA ARG A 34 11.93 -0.83 -15.51
C ARG A 34 12.08 0.70 -15.59
N GLY A 35 11.00 1.44 -15.39
CA GLY A 35 10.98 2.90 -15.28
C GLY A 35 11.46 3.45 -13.93
N GLY A 36 11.80 2.57 -12.97
CA GLY A 36 12.37 2.95 -11.69
C GLY A 36 11.41 2.82 -10.49
N ALA A 37 10.20 2.22 -10.66
CA ALA A 37 9.34 1.94 -9.52
C ALA A 37 10.04 0.97 -8.55
N THR A 38 9.99 1.31 -7.26
CA THR A 38 10.66 0.57 -6.18
C THR A 38 9.69 -0.23 -5.33
N PHE A 39 8.39 0.02 -5.50
CA PHE A 39 7.29 -0.63 -4.77
C PHE A 39 6.06 -0.72 -5.66
N VAL A 40 5.30 -1.79 -5.55
CA VAL A 40 4.09 -2.04 -6.34
C VAL A 40 2.89 -2.31 -5.43
N GLN A 41 1.75 -1.70 -5.75
CA GLN A 41 0.45 -2.06 -5.19
C GLN A 41 -0.43 -2.62 -6.32
N LEU A 42 -0.87 -3.86 -6.18
CA LEU A 42 -1.90 -4.42 -7.04
C LEU A 42 -3.28 -3.98 -6.52
N ARG A 43 -3.99 -3.21 -7.35
CA ARG A 43 -5.32 -2.69 -7.03
C ARG A 43 -6.34 -3.20 -8.03
N GLU A 44 -7.25 -4.05 -7.55
CA GLU A 44 -8.40 -4.57 -8.25
C GLU A 44 -9.69 -4.24 -7.49
N LYS A 45 -10.76 -3.94 -8.23
CA LYS A 45 -12.05 -3.54 -7.63
C LYS A 45 -13.23 -4.38 -8.11
N HIS A 46 -13.05 -5.14 -9.18
CA HIS A 46 -14.15 -5.77 -9.90
C HIS A 46 -13.92 -7.24 -10.27
N LEU A 47 -12.77 -7.82 -9.92
CA LEU A 47 -12.52 -9.23 -10.14
C LEU A 47 -13.19 -10.08 -9.05
N GLU A 48 -13.71 -11.23 -9.45
CA GLU A 48 -14.11 -12.27 -8.51
C GLU A 48 -12.87 -12.86 -7.82
N HIS A 49 -13.06 -13.44 -6.63
CA HIS A 49 -11.97 -13.89 -5.75
C HIS A 49 -10.93 -14.75 -6.46
N ASP A 50 -11.35 -15.79 -7.18
CA ASP A 50 -10.42 -16.72 -7.83
C ASP A 50 -9.61 -16.07 -8.94
N GLU A 51 -10.21 -15.17 -9.71
CA GLU A 51 -9.53 -14.40 -10.75
C GLU A 51 -8.54 -13.41 -10.14
N PHE A 52 -8.95 -12.71 -9.08
CA PHE A 52 -8.06 -11.79 -8.36
C PHE A 52 -6.88 -12.54 -7.72
N LEU A 53 -7.12 -13.70 -7.12
CA LEU A 53 -6.06 -14.53 -6.54
C LEU A 53 -5.06 -15.01 -7.59
N ALA A 54 -5.54 -15.45 -8.77
CA ALA A 54 -4.66 -15.86 -9.86
C ALA A 54 -3.78 -14.69 -10.35
N GLU A 55 -4.35 -13.51 -10.53
CA GLU A 55 -3.63 -12.31 -10.90
C GLU A 55 -2.63 -11.88 -9.83
N ALA A 56 -3.05 -11.86 -8.57
CA ALA A 56 -2.20 -11.50 -7.43
C ALA A 56 -0.97 -12.43 -7.31
N ARG A 57 -1.15 -13.73 -7.55
CA ARG A 57 -0.03 -14.71 -7.59
C ARG A 57 0.95 -14.40 -8.73
N ALA A 58 0.43 -14.09 -9.91
CA ALA A 58 1.28 -13.74 -11.06
C ALA A 58 2.07 -12.46 -10.82
N VAL A 59 1.42 -11.40 -10.32
CA VAL A 59 2.06 -10.11 -10.04
C VAL A 59 3.06 -10.23 -8.89
N ALA A 60 2.73 -10.94 -7.80
CA ALA A 60 3.64 -11.16 -6.68
C ALA A 60 4.91 -11.94 -7.12
N ALA A 61 4.74 -12.95 -7.97
CA ALA A 61 5.87 -13.70 -8.52
C ALA A 61 6.76 -12.82 -9.43
N LEU A 62 6.15 -12.00 -10.28
CA LEU A 62 6.85 -11.04 -11.14
C LEU A 62 7.64 -10.02 -10.31
N CYS A 63 7.00 -9.38 -9.32
CA CYS A 63 7.66 -8.42 -8.44
C CYS A 63 8.85 -9.02 -7.71
N ARG A 64 8.71 -10.26 -7.22
CA ARG A 64 9.80 -11.00 -6.58
C ARG A 64 10.97 -11.26 -7.55
N ALA A 65 10.68 -11.61 -8.81
CA ALA A 65 11.70 -11.80 -9.83
C ALA A 65 12.41 -10.49 -10.21
N LEU A 66 11.70 -9.37 -10.15
CA LEU A 66 12.23 -8.03 -10.41
C LEU A 66 12.91 -7.39 -9.17
N GLY A 67 12.85 -8.04 -8.00
CA GLY A 67 13.48 -7.54 -6.77
C GLY A 67 12.76 -6.37 -6.11
N VAL A 68 11.46 -6.16 -6.37
CA VAL A 68 10.63 -5.11 -5.75
C VAL A 68 9.54 -5.72 -4.88
N LYS A 69 9.06 -4.96 -3.89
CA LYS A 69 7.98 -5.36 -3.01
C LYS A 69 6.62 -5.20 -3.68
N CYS A 70 5.70 -6.13 -3.36
CA CYS A 70 4.32 -6.10 -3.83
C CYS A 70 3.35 -6.22 -2.67
N VAL A 71 2.37 -5.31 -2.60
CA VAL A 71 1.25 -5.39 -1.66
C VAL A 71 -0.08 -5.44 -2.41
N ILE A 72 -1.07 -6.06 -1.79
CA ILE A 72 -2.45 -6.11 -2.29
C ILE A 72 -3.26 -4.96 -1.69
N ASN A 73 -4.11 -4.33 -2.49
CA ASN A 73 -5.01 -3.28 -2.01
C ASN A 73 -6.26 -3.90 -1.38
N ASP A 74 -6.58 -3.49 -0.15
CA ASP A 74 -7.77 -3.80 0.66
C ASP A 74 -7.95 -5.27 1.08
N ASP A 75 -7.56 -6.24 0.28
CA ASP A 75 -7.88 -7.65 0.51
C ASP A 75 -6.75 -8.40 1.23
N VAL A 76 -6.96 -8.65 2.53
CA VAL A 76 -6.02 -9.37 3.40
C VAL A 76 -5.93 -10.86 3.03
N ASP A 77 -7.03 -11.47 2.61
CA ASP A 77 -7.05 -12.89 2.26
C ASP A 77 -6.27 -13.15 0.98
N ILE A 78 -6.50 -12.34 -0.04
CA ILE A 78 -5.70 -12.37 -1.27
C ILE A 78 -4.22 -12.11 -0.97
N ALA A 79 -3.88 -11.18 -0.06
CA ALA A 79 -2.49 -10.93 0.31
C ALA A 79 -1.81 -12.14 0.96
N VAL A 80 -2.53 -12.88 1.82
CA VAL A 80 -2.05 -14.12 2.43
C VAL A 80 -1.88 -15.21 1.38
N GLU A 81 -2.93 -15.48 0.59
CA GLU A 81 -3.01 -16.61 -0.33
C GLU A 81 -2.14 -16.47 -1.58
N SER A 82 -1.90 -15.24 -2.04
CA SER A 82 -1.01 -14.96 -3.18
C SER A 82 0.47 -15.00 -2.82
N GLY A 83 0.80 -14.93 -1.54
CA GLY A 83 2.18 -14.81 -1.08
C GLY A 83 2.79 -13.44 -1.36
N ALA A 84 1.99 -12.39 -1.53
CA ALA A 84 2.44 -11.00 -1.62
C ALA A 84 3.23 -10.58 -0.37
N ASP A 85 3.99 -9.49 -0.46
CA ASP A 85 4.78 -8.97 0.66
C ASP A 85 3.91 -8.36 1.77
N GLY A 86 2.65 -8.00 1.47
CA GLY A 86 1.72 -7.46 2.45
C GLY A 86 0.43 -6.91 1.83
N VAL A 87 -0.21 -6.02 2.57
CA VAL A 87 -1.48 -5.38 2.21
C VAL A 87 -1.40 -3.86 2.40
N HIS A 88 -2.20 -3.12 1.63
CA HIS A 88 -2.49 -1.71 1.86
C HIS A 88 -3.99 -1.55 2.08
N VAL A 89 -4.41 -1.02 3.23
CA VAL A 89 -5.82 -0.87 3.62
C VAL A 89 -6.23 0.59 3.78
N GLY A 90 -7.53 0.86 3.62
CA GLY A 90 -8.15 2.15 3.91
C GLY A 90 -8.49 2.32 5.40
N GLN A 91 -9.29 3.36 5.72
CA GLN A 91 -9.73 3.65 7.09
C GLN A 91 -10.95 2.85 7.52
N GLU A 92 -11.75 2.38 6.58
CA GLU A 92 -12.99 1.60 6.80
C GLU A 92 -12.72 0.09 6.69
N ASP A 93 -11.57 -0.26 6.16
CA ASP A 93 -11.17 -1.64 5.98
C ASP A 93 -10.75 -2.25 7.31
N LEU A 94 -10.62 -3.55 7.29
CA LEU A 94 -10.23 -4.34 8.42
C LEU A 94 -9.08 -3.64 9.15
N GLU A 95 -9.29 -3.28 10.39
CA GLU A 95 -8.33 -2.55 11.19
C GLU A 95 -6.93 -3.14 10.99
N ALA A 96 -5.92 -2.30 10.86
CA ALA A 96 -4.54 -2.74 10.62
C ALA A 96 -4.07 -3.77 11.65
N SER A 97 -4.62 -3.75 12.86
CA SER A 97 -4.42 -4.76 13.90
C SER A 97 -4.90 -6.17 13.48
N LEU A 98 -6.11 -6.29 12.91
CA LEU A 98 -6.62 -7.57 12.40
C LEU A 98 -5.85 -8.04 11.16
N ALA A 99 -5.46 -7.10 10.29
CA ALA A 99 -4.57 -7.43 9.17
C ALA A 99 -3.23 -7.98 9.68
N ARG A 100 -2.67 -7.41 10.76
CA ARG A 100 -1.44 -7.90 11.39
C ARG A 100 -1.60 -9.30 11.97
N GLU A 101 -2.71 -9.60 12.63
CA GLU A 101 -2.97 -10.95 13.16
C GLU A 101 -3.02 -12.00 12.05
N ARG A 102 -3.67 -11.69 10.93
CA ARG A 102 -3.82 -12.61 9.80
C ARG A 102 -2.56 -12.77 8.97
N LEU A 103 -1.85 -11.69 8.70
CA LEU A 103 -0.62 -11.68 7.89
C LEU A 103 0.61 -12.12 8.66
N GLY A 104 0.61 -11.96 9.98
CA GLY A 104 1.77 -12.22 10.83
C GLY A 104 2.81 -11.07 10.81
N PRO A 105 3.87 -11.19 11.65
CA PRO A 105 4.79 -10.09 11.92
C PRO A 105 5.78 -9.79 10.77
N GLY A 106 5.89 -10.69 9.80
CA GLY A 106 6.85 -10.57 8.70
C GLY A 106 6.31 -9.87 7.45
N LYS A 107 5.02 -9.53 7.43
CA LYS A 107 4.36 -8.92 6.28
C LYS A 107 4.19 -7.42 6.45
N ILE A 108 4.15 -6.70 5.33
CA ILE A 108 4.01 -5.25 5.27
C ILE A 108 2.53 -4.86 5.38
N ILE A 109 2.24 -3.86 6.21
CA ILE A 109 0.93 -3.22 6.28
C ILE A 109 1.08 -1.74 5.98
N GLY A 110 0.46 -1.30 4.88
CA GLY A 110 0.26 0.11 4.57
C GLY A 110 -1.15 0.55 4.96
N VAL A 111 -1.29 1.78 5.42
CA VAL A 111 -2.60 2.35 5.76
C VAL A 111 -2.76 3.72 5.13
N SER A 112 -3.90 3.97 4.47
CA SER A 112 -4.26 5.30 4.00
C SER A 112 -4.57 6.23 5.18
N ALA A 113 -4.08 7.48 5.18
CA ALA A 113 -4.45 8.49 6.16
C ALA A 113 -4.59 9.87 5.50
N HIS A 114 -5.67 10.60 5.84
CA HIS A 114 -6.02 11.89 5.24
C HIS A 114 -5.82 13.05 6.23
N ASN A 115 -5.56 12.76 7.49
CA ASN A 115 -5.32 13.73 8.55
C ASN A 115 -4.42 13.14 9.67
N ALA A 116 -3.96 14.02 10.55
CA ALA A 116 -3.06 13.66 11.65
C ALA A 116 -3.65 12.63 12.63
N ALA A 117 -4.96 12.64 12.86
CA ALA A 117 -5.59 11.66 13.76
C ALA A 117 -5.60 10.26 13.15
N GLU A 118 -5.88 10.15 11.85
CA GLU A 118 -5.82 8.89 11.11
C GLU A 118 -4.38 8.34 11.06
N ALA A 119 -3.39 9.22 10.82
CA ALA A 119 -1.98 8.82 10.82
C ALA A 119 -1.57 8.19 12.17
N ARG A 120 -1.91 8.84 13.28
CA ARG A 120 -1.62 8.30 14.63
C ARG A 120 -2.33 6.97 14.90
N ARG A 121 -3.58 6.82 14.46
CA ARG A 121 -4.30 5.53 14.60
C ARG A 121 -3.64 4.43 13.78
N ALA A 122 -3.26 4.72 12.55
CA ALA A 122 -2.57 3.77 11.67
C ALA A 122 -1.25 3.29 12.29
N GLU A 123 -0.46 4.20 12.83
CA GLU A 123 0.81 3.88 13.50
C GLU A 123 0.58 3.03 14.76
N ALA A 124 -0.36 3.43 15.63
CA ALA A 124 -0.72 2.67 16.83
C ALA A 124 -1.25 1.27 16.52
N ALA A 125 -1.90 1.09 15.36
CA ALA A 125 -2.36 -0.21 14.86
C ALA A 125 -1.25 -1.05 14.20
N GLY A 126 -0.02 -0.56 14.10
CA GLY A 126 1.14 -1.29 13.60
C GLY A 126 1.34 -1.20 12.08
N ALA A 127 0.91 -0.11 11.44
CA ALA A 127 1.25 0.17 10.06
C ALA A 127 2.77 0.32 9.87
N ASP A 128 3.29 -0.24 8.79
CA ASP A 128 4.71 -0.11 8.43
C ASP A 128 4.96 1.15 7.59
N TYR A 129 3.93 1.66 6.92
CA TYR A 129 3.95 2.94 6.21
C TYR A 129 2.54 3.53 6.08
N ILE A 130 2.48 4.82 5.81
CA ILE A 130 1.23 5.58 5.62
C ILE A 130 1.18 6.08 4.18
N GLY A 131 0.06 5.82 3.50
CA GLY A 131 -0.30 6.45 2.23
C GLY A 131 -1.15 7.68 2.49
N SER A 132 -0.67 8.87 2.10
CA SER A 132 -1.41 10.11 2.35
C SER A 132 -1.66 10.88 1.05
N GLY A 133 -2.89 11.31 0.88
CA GLY A 133 -3.35 12.05 -0.32
C GLY A 133 -4.88 12.07 -0.39
N ALA A 134 -5.47 12.66 -1.46
CA ALA A 134 -4.74 13.31 -2.55
C ALA A 134 -4.30 14.73 -2.14
N ALA A 135 -3.07 15.13 -2.45
CA ALA A 135 -2.60 16.51 -2.16
C ALA A 135 -3.34 17.52 -3.04
N PHE A 136 -3.69 17.15 -4.27
CA PHE A 136 -4.43 17.97 -5.23
C PHE A 136 -5.63 17.18 -5.76
N ALA A 137 -6.59 17.88 -6.38
CA ALA A 137 -7.74 17.24 -7.01
C ALA A 137 -7.31 16.20 -8.05
N THR A 138 -7.97 15.03 -8.04
CA THR A 138 -7.66 13.91 -8.93
C THR A 138 -8.95 13.22 -9.36
N SER A 139 -8.96 12.67 -10.56
CA SER A 139 -10.04 11.81 -11.07
C SER A 139 -9.85 10.33 -10.74
N THR A 140 -8.68 9.94 -10.23
CA THR A 140 -8.34 8.52 -9.99
C THR A 140 -9.04 7.94 -8.74
N LYS A 141 -9.40 8.80 -7.77
CA LYS A 141 -10.13 8.42 -6.56
C LYS A 141 -11.23 9.45 -6.29
N GLU A 142 -12.41 9.22 -6.84
CA GLU A 142 -13.55 10.15 -6.84
C GLU A 142 -14.04 10.54 -5.44
N THR A 143 -13.79 9.71 -4.42
CA THR A 143 -14.26 9.92 -3.05
C THR A 143 -13.29 10.69 -2.16
N ALA A 144 -12.07 10.97 -2.61
CA ALA A 144 -11.05 11.62 -1.80
C ALA A 144 -11.07 13.15 -1.99
N ALA A 145 -11.57 13.90 -1.02
CA ALA A 145 -11.36 15.33 -0.97
C ALA A 145 -9.85 15.64 -0.87
N PRO A 146 -9.31 16.61 -1.64
CA PRO A 146 -7.91 16.98 -1.56
C PRO A 146 -7.57 17.49 -0.15
N ILE A 147 -6.51 16.96 0.44
CA ILE A 147 -6.03 17.41 1.76
C ILE A 147 -5.11 18.63 1.68
N GLY A 148 -4.63 18.96 0.49
CA GLY A 148 -3.69 20.04 0.25
C GLY A 148 -2.30 19.81 0.85
N PRO A 149 -1.36 20.72 0.57
CA PRO A 149 0.00 20.65 1.14
C PRO A 149 0.02 20.77 2.67
N GLU A 150 -0.89 21.54 3.25
CA GLU A 150 -0.99 21.70 4.72
C GLU A 150 -1.49 20.44 5.40
N GLY A 151 -2.49 19.77 4.83
CA GLY A 151 -2.97 18.47 5.32
C GLY A 151 -1.89 17.39 5.22
N LEU A 152 -1.15 17.36 4.11
CA LEU A 152 -0.03 16.44 3.95
C LEU A 152 1.06 16.70 5.01
N ARG A 153 1.39 17.97 5.27
CA ARG A 153 2.34 18.35 6.33
C ARG A 153 1.87 17.86 7.70
N ALA A 154 0.59 18.07 8.03
CA ALA A 154 0.03 17.63 9.31
C ALA A 154 0.11 16.09 9.50
N VAL A 155 -0.08 15.31 8.44
CA VAL A 155 0.09 13.84 8.46
C VAL A 155 1.55 13.48 8.73
N VAL A 156 2.49 14.08 7.99
CA VAL A 156 3.93 13.84 8.15
C VAL A 156 4.41 14.17 9.55
N GLU A 157 4.02 15.34 10.08
CA GLU A 157 4.39 15.76 11.43
C GLU A 157 3.81 14.84 12.52
N ALA A 158 2.61 14.31 12.31
CA ALA A 158 1.98 13.37 13.23
C ALA A 158 2.76 12.06 13.30
N ALA A 159 3.12 11.48 12.16
CA ALA A 159 3.92 10.26 12.08
C ALA A 159 5.37 10.45 12.60
N ALA A 160 5.97 11.61 12.38
CA ALA A 160 7.34 11.90 12.83
C ALA A 160 7.47 12.08 14.36
N ARG A 161 6.43 12.54 15.05
CA ARG A 161 6.46 12.80 16.50
C ARG A 161 6.61 11.54 17.34
N GLU A 162 5.95 10.45 16.98
CA GLU A 162 6.08 9.18 17.72
C GLU A 162 7.47 8.56 17.54
N LEU A 163 8.08 8.70 16.37
CA LEU A 163 9.46 8.25 16.15
C LEU A 163 10.46 8.97 17.08
N SER A 164 10.27 10.25 17.35
CA SER A 164 11.13 11.00 18.27
C SER A 164 10.87 10.69 19.74
N GLU A 165 9.62 10.39 20.13
CA GLU A 165 9.27 9.97 21.49
C GLU A 165 9.78 8.57 21.82
N LEU A 166 9.75 7.64 20.85
CA LEU A 166 10.35 6.31 20.99
C LEU A 166 11.88 6.37 21.11
N ALA A 167 12.54 7.22 20.33
CA ALA A 167 13.99 7.43 20.41
C ALA A 167 14.43 8.07 21.73
N GLY A 168 13.57 8.88 22.36
CA GLY A 168 13.83 9.49 23.68
C GLY A 168 13.61 8.57 24.89
N ARG A 169 13.07 7.37 24.69
CA ARG A 169 12.84 6.36 25.73
C ARG A 169 13.91 5.25 25.78
N LEU A 170 14.88 5.27 24.86
CA LEU A 170 16.06 4.40 24.83
C LEU A 170 17.28 5.11 25.43
#